data_bcf63d52f339699731f79974907749be
#
_entry.id   bcf63d52f339699731f79974907749be
#
_cell.length_a   1.000
_cell.length_b   1.000
_cell.length_c   1.000
_cell.angle_alpha   90.00
_cell.angle_beta   90.00
_cell.angle_gamma   90.00
#
_symmetry.space_group_name_H-M   'P 1'
#
loop_
_entity.id
_entity.type
_entity.pdbx_description
1 polymer ?
#
loop_
_entity_poly.entity_id
_entity_poly.type
_entity_poly.pdbx_seq_one_letter_code
_entity_poly.pdbx_strand_id
1 'polypeptide(L)'
;MNVLLVYRGPAHTLGDEEVLVKEDGVLITGDVVQNKTGPAILGAGTGPAYWLQTVKALEPLKARIVLPDHSPPGDASLLFAQEEEFLQTLDVRARALKAQGVAADAAGKSLTDEMKSRHPGWTIGDLSDAVARAYGEKP
;
A
#
# COMPACT_ATOMS: atom_id res chain seq x y z
N MET A 1 -1.58 9.83 28.23
CA MET A 1 -1.53 9.51 26.77
C MET A 1 -0.42 8.50 26.55
N ASN A 2 -0.75 7.32 26.01
CA ASN A 2 0.23 6.29 25.66
C ASN A 2 0.39 6.24 24.13
N VAL A 3 1.61 6.41 23.69
CA VAL A 3 1.98 6.37 22.29
C VAL A 3 2.88 5.17 22.06
N LEU A 4 2.57 4.37 21.05
CA LEU A 4 3.37 3.23 20.63
C LEU A 4 3.93 3.52 19.23
N LEU A 5 5.25 3.52 19.10
CA LEU A 5 5.94 3.51 17.81
C LEU A 5 6.04 2.07 17.33
N VAL A 6 5.69 1.85 16.07
CA VAL A 6 5.54 0.51 15.49
C VAL A 6 6.28 0.44 14.16
N TYR A 7 7.08 -0.61 13.98
CA TYR A 7 7.62 -1.03 12.70
C TYR A 7 7.12 -2.44 12.40
N ARG A 8 6.53 -2.65 11.23
CA ARG A 8 5.96 -3.95 10.83
C ARG A 8 6.54 -4.51 9.54
N GLY A 9 7.42 -3.78 8.92
CA GLY A 9 8.07 -4.20 7.68
C GLY A 9 8.16 -3.09 6.64
N PRO A 10 8.76 -3.38 5.50
CA PRO A 10 8.85 -2.43 4.41
C PRO A 10 7.48 -2.21 3.74
N ALA A 11 7.21 -0.96 3.36
CA ALA A 11 6.01 -0.56 2.63
C ALA A 11 6.36 0.49 1.56
N HIS A 12 6.08 1.78 1.84
CA HIS A 12 6.48 2.89 0.98
C HIS A 12 8.01 2.98 0.88
N THR A 13 8.69 2.80 2.02
CA THR A 13 10.14 2.71 2.14
C THR A 13 10.55 1.45 2.92
N LEU A 14 11.84 1.32 3.25
CA LEU A 14 12.34 0.23 4.11
C LEU A 14 12.16 0.50 5.61
N GLY A 15 11.92 1.74 6.00
CA GLY A 15 11.95 2.19 7.38
C GLY A 15 10.70 2.92 7.82
N ASP A 16 9.55 2.61 7.22
CA ASP A 16 8.28 3.23 7.63
C ASP A 16 7.92 2.81 9.04
N GLU A 17 7.61 3.80 9.86
CA GLU A 17 7.17 3.58 11.24
C GLU A 17 5.82 4.27 11.45
N GLU A 18 4.91 3.56 12.11
CA GLU A 18 3.59 4.07 12.43
C GLU A 18 3.50 4.43 13.91
N VAL A 19 2.60 5.34 14.23
CA VAL A 19 2.38 5.80 15.60
C VAL A 19 0.95 5.52 16.03
N LEU A 20 0.79 4.63 17.02
CA LEU A 20 -0.52 4.36 17.63
C LEU A 20 -0.71 5.21 18.90
N VAL A 21 -1.72 6.08 18.90
CA VAL A 21 -2.24 6.74 20.09
C VAL A 21 -3.30 5.84 20.72
N LYS A 22 -2.93 5.10 21.76
CA LYS A 22 -3.71 3.95 22.28
C LYS A 22 -5.08 4.35 22.79
N GLU A 23 -5.16 5.42 23.58
CA GLU A 23 -6.41 5.83 24.21
C GLU A 23 -7.45 6.30 23.18
N ASP A 24 -7.00 6.96 22.14
CA ASP A 24 -7.85 7.48 21.08
C ASP A 24 -8.08 6.46 19.96
N GLY A 25 -7.31 5.36 19.93
CA GLY A 25 -7.37 4.36 18.87
C GLY A 25 -7.03 4.95 17.49
N VAL A 26 -6.13 5.95 17.45
CA VAL A 26 -5.67 6.59 16.23
C VAL A 26 -4.32 6.00 15.83
N LEU A 27 -4.24 5.49 14.61
CA LEU A 27 -2.99 5.05 14.00
C LEU A 27 -2.58 6.06 12.93
N ILE A 28 -1.45 6.72 13.15
CA ILE A 28 -0.82 7.60 12.18
C ILE A 28 0.05 6.73 11.30
N THR A 29 -0.24 6.67 10.01
CA THR A 29 0.36 5.71 9.08
C THR A 29 1.29 6.34 8.05
N GLY A 30 1.37 7.68 8.01
CA GLY A 30 2.12 8.32 6.92
C GLY A 30 1.63 7.81 5.56
N ASP A 31 2.56 7.37 4.73
CA ASP A 31 2.27 6.82 3.39
C ASP A 31 1.78 5.37 3.40
N VAL A 32 1.87 4.65 4.53
CA VAL A 32 1.66 3.19 4.54
C VAL A 32 0.20 2.77 4.33
N VAL A 33 -0.75 3.54 4.84
CA VAL A 33 -2.19 3.34 4.57
C VAL A 33 -2.82 4.67 4.24
N GLN A 34 -3.35 4.79 3.05
CA GLN A 34 -3.92 6.03 2.52
C GLN A 34 -5.44 5.90 2.29
N ASN A 35 -6.12 7.02 2.14
CA ASN A 35 -7.53 7.07 1.83
C ASN A 35 -7.73 7.43 0.35
N LYS A 36 -8.09 6.46 -0.48
CA LYS A 36 -8.31 6.64 -1.93
C LYS A 36 -7.10 7.23 -2.66
N THR A 37 -5.92 6.80 -2.27
CA THR A 37 -4.67 7.18 -2.93
C THR A 37 -3.89 5.90 -3.25
N GLY A 38 -3.46 5.75 -4.48
CA GLY A 38 -2.66 4.60 -4.89
C GLY A 38 -1.24 4.67 -4.32
N PRO A 39 -0.62 3.51 -4.04
CA PRO A 39 0.70 3.46 -3.42
C PRO A 39 1.78 4.03 -4.34
N ALA A 40 2.69 4.82 -3.78
CA ALA A 40 3.93 5.23 -4.42
C ALA A 40 5.09 4.48 -3.75
N ILE A 41 5.91 3.77 -4.53
CA ILE A 41 7.02 2.98 -4.02
C ILE A 41 8.33 3.71 -4.29
N LEU A 42 9.06 4.08 -3.25
CA LEU A 42 10.27 4.90 -3.36
C LEU A 42 11.58 4.17 -3.05
N GLY A 43 11.55 2.93 -2.62
CA GLY A 43 12.75 2.24 -2.14
C GLY A 43 13.09 0.93 -2.86
N ALA A 44 14.38 0.61 -2.95
CA ALA A 44 14.80 -0.75 -3.24
C ALA A 44 14.46 -1.66 -2.05
N GLY A 45 13.95 -2.88 -2.29
CA GLY A 45 13.55 -3.80 -1.24
C GLY A 45 12.14 -3.59 -0.70
N THR A 46 11.38 -2.70 -1.31
CA THR A 46 9.94 -2.56 -1.13
C THR A 46 9.20 -3.05 -2.36
N GLY A 47 7.90 -3.27 -2.25
CA GLY A 47 7.05 -3.70 -3.37
C GLY A 47 5.66 -4.08 -2.89
N PRO A 48 4.70 -4.32 -3.80
CA PRO A 48 3.31 -4.55 -3.43
C PRO A 48 3.09 -5.71 -2.46
N ALA A 49 3.82 -6.83 -2.63
CA ALA A 49 3.65 -7.99 -1.76
C ALA A 49 4.22 -7.75 -0.35
N TYR A 50 5.37 -7.09 -0.23
CA TYR A 50 5.92 -6.71 1.08
C TYR A 50 5.03 -5.70 1.79
N TRP A 51 4.58 -4.69 1.07
CA TRP A 51 3.67 -3.67 1.61
C TRP A 51 2.35 -4.28 2.10
N LEU A 52 1.75 -5.19 1.32
CA LEU A 52 0.56 -5.92 1.75
C LEU A 52 0.77 -6.68 3.07
N GLN A 53 1.93 -7.32 3.25
CA GLN A 53 2.26 -8.00 4.50
C GLN A 53 2.36 -7.02 5.67
N THR A 54 2.97 -5.86 5.45
CA THR A 54 3.09 -4.81 6.45
C THR A 54 1.72 -4.27 6.87
N VAL A 55 0.84 -3.97 5.92
CA VAL A 55 -0.54 -3.51 6.19
C VAL A 55 -1.30 -4.54 7.04
N LYS A 56 -1.26 -5.82 6.66
CA LYS A 56 -1.87 -6.90 7.44
C LYS A 56 -1.29 -7.05 8.85
N ALA A 57 0.00 -6.77 9.02
CA ALA A 57 0.65 -6.81 10.33
C ALA A 57 0.27 -5.62 11.24
N LEU A 58 -0.35 -4.58 10.71
CA LEU A 58 -0.88 -3.44 11.47
C LEU A 58 -2.30 -3.69 12.01
N GLU A 59 -3.12 -4.52 11.35
CA GLU A 59 -4.51 -4.80 11.76
C GLU A 59 -4.65 -5.24 13.24
N PRO A 60 -3.76 -6.09 13.81
CA PRO A 60 -3.85 -6.50 15.20
C PRO A 60 -3.73 -5.36 16.22
N LEU A 61 -3.30 -4.17 15.80
CA LEU A 61 -3.27 -2.97 16.64
C LEU A 61 -4.67 -2.45 16.98
N LYS A 62 -5.71 -2.89 16.24
CA LYS A 62 -7.13 -2.55 16.46
C LYS A 62 -7.39 -1.05 16.54
N ALA A 63 -6.73 -0.29 15.66
CA ALA A 63 -7.02 1.13 15.50
C ALA A 63 -8.49 1.34 15.11
N ARG A 64 -9.07 2.45 15.51
CA ARG A 64 -10.41 2.88 15.08
C ARG A 64 -10.33 3.86 13.92
N ILE A 65 -9.30 4.68 13.91
CA ILE A 65 -9.08 5.73 12.91
C ILE A 65 -7.65 5.58 12.39
N VAL A 66 -7.51 5.64 11.07
CA VAL A 66 -6.22 5.84 10.39
C VAL A 66 -6.07 7.31 10.04
N LEU A 67 -4.92 7.87 10.34
CA LEU A 67 -4.51 9.24 10.00
C LEU A 67 -3.35 9.18 9.01
N PRO A 68 -3.63 9.25 7.70
CA PRO A 68 -2.62 9.36 6.65
C PRO A 68 -1.99 10.75 6.60
N ASP A 69 -0.93 10.91 5.81
CA ASP A 69 -0.31 12.23 5.59
C ASP A 69 -0.82 12.95 4.32
N HIS A 70 -1.12 12.21 3.24
CA HIS A 70 -1.52 12.79 1.95
C HIS A 70 -3.01 12.65 1.61
N SER A 71 -3.81 12.16 2.54
CA SER A 71 -5.24 11.94 2.33
C SER A 71 -6.05 12.13 3.62
N PRO A 72 -7.38 12.33 3.55
CA PRO A 72 -8.19 12.52 4.74
C PRO A 72 -8.19 11.31 5.67
N PRO A 73 -8.22 11.51 7.00
CA PRO A 73 -8.40 10.43 7.94
C PRO A 73 -9.71 9.68 7.70
N GLY A 74 -9.76 8.43 8.15
CA GLY A 74 -10.93 7.61 7.98
C GLY A 74 -11.02 6.44 8.94
N ASP A 75 -12.11 5.68 8.83
CA ASP A 75 -12.29 4.44 9.57
C ASP A 75 -11.19 3.45 9.23
N ALA A 76 -10.56 2.90 10.27
CA ALA A 76 -9.39 2.04 10.09
C ALA A 76 -9.73 0.77 9.32
N SER A 77 -10.86 0.12 9.60
CA SER A 77 -11.23 -1.13 8.92
C SER A 77 -11.48 -0.90 7.42
N LEU A 78 -12.08 0.24 7.08
CA LEU A 78 -12.31 0.62 5.70
C LEU A 78 -11.00 0.92 4.96
N LEU A 79 -10.11 1.70 5.57
CA LEU A 79 -8.86 2.10 4.92
C LEU A 79 -7.91 0.91 4.76
N PHE A 80 -7.80 0.03 5.76
CA PHE A 80 -7.04 -1.21 5.64
C PHE A 80 -7.57 -2.08 4.49
N ALA A 81 -8.88 -2.33 4.45
CA ALA A 81 -9.48 -3.15 3.40
C ALA A 81 -9.25 -2.57 1.99
N GLN A 82 -9.30 -1.25 1.83
CA GLN A 82 -9.03 -0.57 0.57
C GLN A 82 -7.56 -0.72 0.15
N GLU A 83 -6.63 -0.50 1.06
CA GLU A 83 -5.19 -0.61 0.79
C GLU A 83 -4.81 -2.06 0.44
N GLU A 84 -5.32 -3.03 1.20
CA GLU A 84 -5.07 -4.44 0.94
C GLU A 84 -5.62 -4.89 -0.40
N GLU A 85 -6.84 -4.52 -0.75
CA GLU A 85 -7.45 -4.87 -2.04
C GLU A 85 -6.64 -4.29 -3.19
N PHE A 86 -6.22 -3.04 -3.08
CA PHE A 86 -5.42 -2.37 -4.10
C PHE A 86 -4.06 -3.06 -4.29
N LEU A 87 -3.31 -3.26 -3.21
CA LEU A 87 -1.99 -3.90 -3.25
C LEU A 87 -2.06 -5.34 -3.75
N GLN A 88 -3.05 -6.10 -3.27
CA GLN A 88 -3.25 -7.49 -3.71
C GLN A 88 -3.60 -7.57 -5.19
N THR A 89 -4.48 -6.71 -5.66
CA THR A 89 -4.85 -6.67 -7.07
C THR A 89 -3.65 -6.32 -7.93
N LEU A 90 -2.89 -5.30 -7.53
CA LEU A 90 -1.69 -4.88 -8.25
C LEU A 90 -0.64 -6.01 -8.34
N ASP A 91 -0.35 -6.68 -7.22
CA ASP A 91 0.62 -7.79 -7.19
C ASP A 91 0.18 -8.97 -8.06
N VAL A 92 -1.06 -9.43 -7.90
CA VAL A 92 -1.61 -10.56 -8.66
C VAL A 92 -1.60 -10.26 -10.18
N ARG A 93 -2.01 -9.07 -10.56
CA ARG A 93 -2.04 -8.66 -11.97
C ARG A 93 -0.63 -8.51 -12.55
N ALA A 94 0.30 -7.91 -11.80
CA ALA A 94 1.69 -7.79 -12.22
C ALA A 94 2.33 -9.16 -12.46
N ARG A 95 2.14 -10.11 -11.54
CA ARG A 95 2.64 -11.48 -11.69
C ARG A 95 2.01 -12.22 -12.87
N ALA A 96 0.72 -12.02 -13.11
CA ALA A 96 0.04 -12.62 -14.27
C ALA A 96 0.61 -12.10 -15.60
N LEU A 97 0.86 -10.80 -15.72
CA LEU A 97 1.47 -10.20 -16.91
C LEU A 97 2.92 -10.66 -17.10
N LYS A 98 3.69 -10.76 -16.01
CA LYS A 98 5.03 -11.34 -16.05
C LYS A 98 5.02 -12.77 -16.57
N ALA A 99 4.11 -13.62 -16.11
CA ALA A 99 3.97 -15.00 -16.56
C ALA A 99 3.59 -15.13 -18.05
N GLN A 100 2.93 -14.11 -18.60
CA GLN A 100 2.60 -14.00 -20.03
C GLN A 100 3.77 -13.43 -20.86
N GLY A 101 4.91 -13.11 -20.26
CA GLY A 101 6.08 -12.56 -20.94
C GLY A 101 5.97 -11.06 -21.25
N VAL A 102 5.02 -10.34 -20.67
CA VAL A 102 4.90 -8.89 -20.85
C VAL A 102 6.05 -8.19 -20.14
N ALA A 103 6.70 -7.26 -20.85
CA ALA A 103 7.78 -6.45 -20.25
C ALA A 103 7.25 -5.55 -19.13
N ALA A 104 8.07 -5.32 -18.08
CA ALA A 104 7.66 -4.56 -16.89
C ALA A 104 7.13 -3.15 -17.22
N ASP A 105 7.77 -2.43 -18.13
CA ASP A 105 7.34 -1.08 -18.55
C ASP A 105 5.95 -1.08 -19.20
N ALA A 106 5.68 -2.06 -20.07
CA ALA A 106 4.38 -2.21 -20.70
C ALA A 106 3.31 -2.60 -19.69
N ALA A 107 3.64 -3.50 -18.76
CA ALA A 107 2.77 -3.90 -17.68
C ALA A 107 2.47 -2.72 -16.73
N GLY A 108 3.47 -1.90 -16.41
CA GLY A 108 3.32 -0.71 -15.57
C GLY A 108 2.30 0.27 -16.12
N LYS A 109 2.41 0.62 -17.40
CA LYS A 109 1.45 1.48 -18.10
C LYS A 109 0.04 0.88 -18.10
N SER A 110 -0.07 -0.39 -18.49
CA SER A 110 -1.36 -1.09 -18.55
C SER A 110 -2.04 -1.16 -17.19
N LEU A 111 -1.30 -1.50 -16.14
CA LEU A 111 -1.86 -1.59 -14.77
C LEU A 111 -2.19 -0.22 -14.19
N THR A 112 -1.44 0.83 -14.52
CA THR A 112 -1.80 2.20 -14.14
C THR A 112 -3.19 2.57 -14.68
N ASP A 113 -3.45 2.30 -15.96
CA ASP A 113 -4.74 2.58 -16.59
C ASP A 113 -5.85 1.67 -16.03
N GLU A 114 -5.56 0.39 -15.83
CA GLU A 114 -6.50 -0.57 -15.22
C GLU A 114 -6.92 -0.13 -13.81
N MET A 115 -5.97 0.22 -12.95
CA MET A 115 -6.25 0.60 -11.57
C MET A 115 -7.00 1.93 -11.49
N LYS A 116 -6.67 2.91 -12.34
CA LYS A 116 -7.45 4.16 -12.46
C LYS A 116 -8.90 3.90 -12.87
N SER A 117 -9.11 2.96 -13.76
CA SER A 117 -10.47 2.58 -14.22
C SER A 117 -11.26 1.84 -13.13
N ARG A 118 -10.59 0.99 -12.34
CA ARG A 118 -11.22 0.25 -11.23
C ARG A 118 -11.59 1.14 -10.05
N HIS A 119 -10.80 2.17 -9.81
CA HIS A 119 -10.94 3.06 -8.65
C HIS A 119 -11.23 4.50 -9.07
N PRO A 120 -12.41 4.76 -9.67
CA PRO A 120 -12.76 6.12 -10.07
C PRO A 120 -12.82 7.05 -8.85
N GLY A 121 -12.20 8.21 -8.96
CA GLY A 121 -12.13 9.19 -7.86
C GLY A 121 -10.98 8.96 -6.88
N TRP A 122 -10.10 7.97 -7.12
CA TRP A 122 -8.85 7.85 -6.39
C TRP A 122 -7.75 8.68 -7.03
N THR A 123 -6.81 9.14 -6.22
CA THR A 123 -5.56 9.73 -6.69
C THR A 123 -4.55 8.61 -6.95
N ILE A 124 -4.33 8.24 -8.21
CA ILE A 124 -3.41 7.18 -8.61
C ILE A 124 -2.37 7.76 -9.56
N GLY A 125 -1.12 7.71 -9.14
CA GLY A 125 0.04 8.09 -9.95
C GLY A 125 0.42 7.03 -10.98
N ASP A 126 1.64 7.10 -11.49
CA ASP A 126 2.25 6.06 -12.32
C ASP A 126 2.66 4.88 -11.42
N LEU A 127 2.18 3.68 -11.74
CA LEU A 127 2.46 2.45 -11.00
C LEU A 127 3.63 1.64 -11.57
N SER A 128 4.37 2.18 -12.54
CA SER A 128 5.45 1.45 -13.23
C SER A 128 6.54 0.96 -12.27
N ASP A 129 6.91 1.78 -11.28
CA ASP A 129 7.88 1.36 -10.27
C ASP A 129 7.35 0.23 -9.39
N ALA A 130 6.09 0.32 -8.95
CA ALA A 130 5.43 -0.72 -8.18
C ALA A 130 5.38 -2.05 -8.94
N VAL A 131 5.05 -2.00 -10.22
CA VAL A 131 5.01 -3.19 -11.10
C VAL A 131 6.41 -3.76 -11.32
N ALA A 132 7.42 -2.91 -11.54
CA ALA A 132 8.81 -3.35 -11.67
C ALA A 132 9.30 -4.06 -10.39
N ARG A 133 8.90 -3.57 -9.22
CA ARG A 133 9.19 -4.25 -7.94
C ARG A 133 8.47 -5.59 -7.82
N ALA A 134 7.18 -5.67 -8.13
CA ALA A 134 6.44 -6.93 -8.15
C ALA A 134 7.09 -7.97 -9.09
N TYR A 135 7.68 -7.55 -10.19
CA TYR A 135 8.43 -8.43 -11.10
C TYR A 135 9.70 -8.99 -10.48
N GLY A 136 10.34 -8.27 -9.57
CA GLY A 136 11.54 -8.69 -8.86
C GLY A 136 11.29 -9.45 -7.56
N GLU A 137 10.11 -9.37 -6.99
CA GLU A 137 9.76 -10.03 -5.73
C GLU A 137 9.68 -11.55 -5.88
N LYS A 138 10.18 -12.25 -4.88
CA LYS A 138 9.96 -13.69 -4.79
C LYS A 138 8.55 -13.95 -4.24
N PRO A 139 7.84 -14.95 -4.74
CA PRO A 139 6.53 -15.33 -4.23
C PRO A 139 6.58 -15.81 -2.77
#